data_2cb3e97e60b13193b8fc2f63e72d8023
#
_entry.id   2cb3e97e60b13193b8fc2f63e72d8023
#
_cell.length_a   1.000
_cell.length_b   1.000
_cell.length_c   1.000
_cell.angle_alpha   90.00
_cell.angle_beta   90.00
_cell.angle_gamma   90.00
#
_symmetry.space_group_name_H-M   'P 1'
#
loop_
_entity.id
_entity.type
_entity.pdbx_description
1 polymer ?
#
loop_
_entity_poly.entity_id
_entity_poly.type
_entity_poly.pdbx_seq_one_letter_code
_entity_poly.pdbx_strand_id
1 'polypeptide(L)'
;MAKAFLSLACALSLGACVMPPSASEKASDAARELNLSARFGNMDVAAKKASTNARADFVQRHALWGSRIRVVDVELAGMNMPDSDHAVFQVDYSWMRTDESTMRTTRVTQRWTSLGGAWAMESEERAAGDIGLFGEQVEVLRPVQRNAQFATKVIRED
;
A
#
# COMPACT_ATOMS: atom_id res chain seq x y z
N MET A 1 9.02 -76.12 3.73
CA MET A 1 9.35 -75.07 4.77
C MET A 1 9.38 -73.75 4.02
N ALA A 2 8.27 -73.03 4.02
CA ALA A 2 8.15 -71.71 3.37
C ALA A 2 8.02 -70.66 4.47
N LYS A 3 9.01 -69.77 4.59
CA LYS A 3 8.98 -68.63 5.52
C LYS A 3 8.29 -67.48 4.85
N ALA A 4 7.08 -67.14 5.28
CA ALA A 4 6.36 -65.95 4.88
C ALA A 4 6.96 -64.72 5.62
N PHE A 5 7.57 -63.81 4.88
CA PHE A 5 7.96 -62.47 5.37
C PHE A 5 6.75 -61.52 5.24
N LEU A 6 6.14 -61.22 6.38
CA LEU A 6 5.08 -60.24 6.48
C LEU A 6 5.73 -58.83 6.60
N SER A 7 5.85 -58.11 5.50
CA SER A 7 6.31 -56.70 5.50
C SER A 7 5.17 -55.80 5.93
N LEU A 8 5.18 -55.37 7.16
CA LEU A 8 4.28 -54.31 7.68
C LEU A 8 4.74 -52.96 7.18
N ALA A 9 4.16 -52.45 6.11
CA ALA A 9 4.37 -51.11 5.62
C ALA A 9 3.59 -50.14 6.51
N CYS A 10 4.31 -49.46 7.42
CA CYS A 10 3.77 -48.41 8.26
C CYS A 10 3.66 -47.13 7.40
N ALA A 11 2.50 -46.90 6.80
CA ALA A 11 2.19 -45.63 6.13
C ALA A 11 1.96 -44.54 7.20
N LEU A 12 3.01 -43.76 7.48
CA LEU A 12 2.89 -42.51 8.22
C LEU A 12 2.14 -41.50 7.37
N SER A 13 0.83 -41.43 7.51
CA SER A 13 0.02 -40.32 7.02
C SER A 13 0.34 -39.08 7.84
N LEU A 14 1.25 -38.22 7.35
CA LEU A 14 1.47 -36.85 7.82
C LEU A 14 0.22 -36.04 7.47
N GLY A 15 -0.79 -36.11 8.33
CA GLY A 15 -1.92 -35.17 8.31
C GLY A 15 -1.41 -33.79 8.70
N ALA A 16 -0.97 -33.01 7.72
CA ALA A 16 -0.73 -31.59 7.96
C ALA A 16 -2.08 -30.96 8.31
N CYS A 17 -2.32 -30.70 9.59
CA CYS A 17 -3.46 -29.92 10.05
C CYS A 17 -3.29 -28.50 9.50
N VAL A 18 -3.87 -28.19 8.37
CA VAL A 18 -3.98 -26.82 7.87
C VAL A 18 -5.02 -26.13 8.75
N MET A 19 -4.56 -25.35 9.72
CA MET A 19 -5.45 -24.49 10.49
C MET A 19 -6.05 -23.42 9.56
N PRO A 20 -7.35 -23.15 9.67
CA PRO A 20 -7.96 -22.08 8.89
C PRO A 20 -7.32 -20.74 9.28
N PRO A 21 -7.11 -19.81 8.32
CA PRO A 21 -6.48 -18.53 8.59
C PRO A 21 -7.30 -17.72 9.60
N SER A 22 -6.61 -17.08 10.53
CA SER A 22 -7.18 -16.21 11.54
C SER A 22 -7.83 -14.95 10.91
N ALA A 23 -8.64 -14.23 11.68
CA ALA A 23 -9.24 -12.97 11.23
C ALA A 23 -8.16 -11.96 10.83
N SER A 24 -7.07 -11.87 11.59
CA SER A 24 -5.94 -10.98 11.32
C SER A 24 -5.19 -11.32 10.02
N GLU A 25 -4.98 -12.60 9.75
CA GLU A 25 -4.36 -13.05 8.51
C GLU A 25 -5.24 -12.71 7.31
N LYS A 26 -6.55 -12.98 7.39
CA LYS A 26 -7.52 -12.64 6.33
C LYS A 26 -7.58 -11.13 6.07
N ALA A 27 -7.58 -10.32 7.12
CA ALA A 27 -7.56 -8.86 7.02
C ALA A 27 -6.26 -8.38 6.32
N SER A 28 -5.12 -8.91 6.76
CA SER A 28 -3.80 -8.56 6.20
C SER A 28 -3.68 -8.96 4.73
N ASP A 29 -4.19 -10.14 4.35
CA ASP A 29 -4.19 -10.60 2.97
C ASP A 29 -5.07 -9.73 2.08
N ALA A 30 -6.26 -9.34 2.57
CA ALA A 30 -7.15 -8.44 1.85
C ALA A 30 -6.53 -7.04 1.65
N ALA A 31 -5.92 -6.49 2.70
CA ALA A 31 -5.24 -5.20 2.62
C ALA A 31 -4.04 -5.26 1.67
N ARG A 32 -3.23 -6.33 1.74
CA ARG A 32 -2.10 -6.54 0.83
C ARG A 32 -2.57 -6.64 -0.62
N GLU A 33 -3.61 -7.42 -0.90
CA GLU A 33 -4.16 -7.59 -2.24
C GLU A 33 -4.65 -6.26 -2.83
N LEU A 34 -5.39 -5.46 -2.06
CA LEU A 34 -5.83 -4.13 -2.49
C LEU A 34 -4.63 -3.25 -2.85
N ASN A 35 -3.69 -3.11 -1.91
CA ASN A 35 -2.58 -2.16 -2.05
C ASN A 35 -1.60 -2.56 -3.15
N LEU A 36 -1.28 -3.85 -3.30
CA LEU A 36 -0.45 -4.35 -4.40
C LEU A 36 -1.15 -4.21 -5.75
N SER A 37 -2.45 -4.53 -5.83
CA SER A 37 -3.22 -4.37 -7.07
C SER A 37 -3.23 -2.91 -7.51
N ALA A 38 -3.48 -1.98 -6.59
CA ALA A 38 -3.45 -0.54 -6.87
C ALA A 38 -2.06 -0.06 -7.31
N ARG A 39 -0.99 -0.50 -6.62
CA ARG A 39 0.41 -0.20 -6.98
C ARG A 39 0.74 -0.57 -8.42
N PHE A 40 0.29 -1.75 -8.86
CA PHE A 40 0.55 -2.27 -10.21
C PHE A 40 -0.45 -1.81 -11.27
N GLY A 41 -1.35 -0.87 -10.93
CA GLY A 41 -2.33 -0.31 -11.85
C GLY A 41 -3.56 -1.20 -12.10
N ASN A 42 -3.69 -2.32 -11.38
CA ASN A 42 -4.85 -3.20 -11.45
C ASN A 42 -6.02 -2.64 -10.63
N MET A 43 -6.44 -1.42 -10.96
CA MET A 43 -7.38 -0.63 -10.18
C MET A 43 -8.75 -1.31 -10.05
N ASP A 44 -9.19 -2.03 -11.08
CA ASP A 44 -10.45 -2.79 -11.04
C ASP A 44 -10.42 -3.93 -10.00
N VAL A 45 -9.26 -4.55 -9.80
CA VAL A 45 -9.07 -5.59 -8.78
C VAL A 45 -9.02 -4.94 -7.39
N ALA A 46 -8.25 -3.87 -7.24
CA ALA A 46 -8.14 -3.14 -5.99
C ALA A 46 -9.52 -2.61 -5.53
N ALA A 47 -10.28 -1.99 -6.43
CA ALA A 47 -11.59 -1.43 -6.13
C ALA A 47 -12.62 -2.45 -5.66
N LYS A 48 -12.48 -3.73 -6.03
CA LYS A 48 -13.35 -4.81 -5.53
C LYS A 48 -13.14 -5.10 -4.04
N LYS A 49 -11.99 -4.73 -3.50
CA LYS A 49 -11.70 -4.85 -2.06
C LYS A 49 -12.19 -3.65 -1.24
N ALA A 50 -12.58 -2.57 -1.90
CA ALA A 50 -13.30 -1.47 -1.23
C ALA A 50 -14.78 -1.83 -1.06
N SER A 51 -15.35 -1.43 0.07
CA SER A 51 -16.80 -1.56 0.32
C SER A 51 -17.60 -0.83 -0.77
N THR A 52 -18.85 -1.19 -0.93
CA THR A 52 -19.71 -0.56 -1.93
C THR A 52 -19.76 0.97 -1.77
N ASN A 53 -19.75 1.46 -0.54
CA ASN A 53 -19.80 2.89 -0.24
C ASN A 53 -18.49 3.61 -0.48
N ALA A 54 -17.35 2.94 -0.23
CA ALA A 54 -16.02 3.51 -0.39
C ALA A 54 -15.47 3.42 -1.82
N ARG A 55 -16.02 2.53 -2.65
CA ARG A 55 -15.46 2.19 -3.96
C ARG A 55 -15.33 3.38 -4.91
N ALA A 56 -16.35 4.21 -4.99
CA ALA A 56 -16.33 5.36 -5.89
C ALA A 56 -15.27 6.38 -5.48
N ASP A 57 -15.17 6.68 -4.18
CA ASP A 57 -14.15 7.57 -3.62
C ASP A 57 -12.74 7.00 -3.81
N PHE A 58 -12.56 5.71 -3.54
CA PHE A 58 -11.30 5.02 -3.78
C PHE A 58 -10.81 5.19 -5.23
N VAL A 59 -11.64 4.89 -6.21
CA VAL A 59 -11.29 5.02 -7.63
C VAL A 59 -10.97 6.46 -8.00
N GLN A 60 -11.74 7.43 -7.51
CA GLN A 60 -11.52 8.84 -7.78
C GLN A 60 -10.18 9.33 -7.19
N ARG A 61 -9.87 8.97 -5.96
CA ARG A 61 -8.63 9.36 -5.27
C ARG A 61 -7.38 8.78 -5.94
N HIS A 62 -7.49 7.58 -6.51
CA HIS A 62 -6.39 6.89 -7.19
C HIS A 62 -6.33 7.17 -8.71
N ALA A 63 -7.15 8.08 -9.23
CA ALA A 63 -7.27 8.34 -10.67
C ALA A 63 -5.97 8.78 -11.35
N LEU A 64 -5.02 9.34 -10.60
CA LEU A 64 -3.72 9.78 -11.12
C LEU A 64 -2.63 8.70 -11.02
N TRP A 65 -2.91 7.57 -10.37
CA TRP A 65 -1.94 6.48 -10.25
C TRP A 65 -1.73 5.79 -11.60
N GLY A 66 -0.48 5.46 -11.90
CA GLY A 66 -0.07 4.92 -13.19
C GLY A 66 0.05 5.96 -14.33
N SER A 67 -0.45 7.20 -14.12
CA SER A 67 -0.33 8.29 -15.10
C SER A 67 0.61 9.40 -14.61
N ARG A 68 0.19 10.18 -13.63
CA ARG A 68 0.97 11.28 -13.04
C ARG A 68 1.68 10.89 -11.76
N ILE A 69 1.20 9.87 -11.07
CA ILE A 69 1.76 9.35 -9.83
C ILE A 69 2.19 7.91 -10.06
N ARG A 70 3.46 7.65 -9.80
CA ARG A 70 4.04 6.30 -9.83
C ARG A 70 4.30 5.85 -8.41
N VAL A 71 3.55 4.86 -7.94
CA VAL A 71 3.83 4.19 -6.68
C VAL A 71 4.98 3.22 -6.88
N VAL A 72 6.07 3.45 -6.18
CA VAL A 72 7.31 2.67 -6.28
C VAL A 72 7.29 1.51 -5.32
N ASP A 73 6.79 1.76 -4.10
CA ASP A 73 6.66 0.73 -3.08
C ASP A 73 5.47 0.95 -2.17
N VAL A 74 5.00 -0.14 -1.55
CA VAL A 74 3.93 -0.13 -0.56
C VAL A 74 4.22 -1.14 0.53
N GLU A 75 4.11 -0.70 1.78
CA GLU A 75 4.36 -1.50 2.97
C GLU A 75 3.19 -1.38 3.96
N LEU A 76 2.74 -2.52 4.49
CA LEU A 76 1.83 -2.55 5.63
C LEU A 76 2.67 -2.33 6.91
N ALA A 77 2.80 -1.07 7.33
CA ALA A 77 3.65 -0.65 8.44
C ALA A 77 3.09 -1.01 9.82
N GLY A 78 1.79 -1.26 9.91
CA GLY A 78 1.14 -1.64 11.17
C GLY A 78 -0.30 -2.03 10.99
N MET A 79 -0.79 -2.83 11.95
CA MET A 79 -2.18 -3.24 12.04
C MET A 79 -2.64 -3.18 13.50
N ASN A 80 -3.86 -2.70 13.71
CA ASN A 80 -4.58 -2.80 14.96
C ASN A 80 -5.96 -3.39 14.68
N MET A 81 -6.40 -4.35 15.48
CA MET A 81 -7.74 -4.92 15.43
C MET A 81 -8.47 -4.58 16.72
N PRO A 82 -9.39 -3.60 16.70
CA PRO A 82 -10.21 -3.29 17.88
C PRO A 82 -11.09 -4.47 18.31
N ASP A 83 -11.53 -5.28 17.35
CA ASP A 83 -12.32 -6.49 17.53
C ASP A 83 -12.10 -7.48 16.36
N SER A 84 -12.89 -8.57 16.31
CA SER A 84 -12.77 -9.61 15.28
C SER A 84 -13.18 -9.18 13.87
N ASP A 85 -13.95 -8.10 13.76
CA ASP A 85 -14.61 -7.67 12.52
C ASP A 85 -14.12 -6.32 12.01
N HIS A 86 -13.25 -5.64 12.77
CA HIS A 86 -12.67 -4.36 12.37
C HIS A 86 -11.13 -4.40 12.44
N ALA A 87 -10.50 -3.81 11.44
CA ALA A 87 -9.05 -3.65 11.38
C ALA A 87 -8.68 -2.25 10.90
N VAL A 88 -7.59 -1.72 11.44
CA VAL A 88 -7.00 -0.44 11.03
C VAL A 88 -5.57 -0.70 10.64
N PHE A 89 -5.24 -0.43 9.38
CA PHE A 89 -3.88 -0.55 8.86
C PHE A 89 -3.22 0.81 8.72
N GLN A 90 -1.92 0.84 9.01
CA GLN A 90 -1.02 1.91 8.60
C GLN A 90 -0.26 1.41 7.38
N VAL A 91 -0.39 2.12 6.26
CA VAL A 91 0.21 1.77 4.98
C VAL A 91 1.16 2.87 4.56
N ASP A 92 2.41 2.53 4.34
CA ASP A 92 3.42 3.46 3.84
C ASP A 92 3.59 3.29 2.34
N TYR A 93 3.42 4.38 1.60
CA TYR A 93 3.63 4.46 0.17
C TYR A 93 4.89 5.26 -0.13
N SER A 94 5.82 4.64 -0.88
CA SER A 94 6.91 5.36 -1.53
C SER A 94 6.50 5.63 -2.97
N TRP A 95 6.50 6.90 -3.37
CA TRP A 95 5.98 7.31 -4.67
C TRP A 95 6.72 8.51 -5.25
N MET A 96 6.50 8.76 -6.53
CA MET A 96 7.05 9.92 -7.24
C MET A 96 6.03 10.43 -8.25
N ARG A 97 6.16 11.69 -8.61
CA ARG A 97 5.48 12.22 -9.78
C ARG A 97 6.26 11.85 -11.03
N THR A 98 5.56 11.57 -12.12
CA THR A 98 6.21 11.18 -13.39
C THR A 98 6.98 12.32 -14.06
N ASP A 99 6.68 13.58 -13.69
CA ASP A 99 7.34 14.79 -14.15
C ASP A 99 8.48 15.28 -13.23
N GLU A 100 8.76 14.53 -12.14
CA GLU A 100 9.79 14.85 -11.16
C GLU A 100 10.63 13.63 -10.83
N SER A 101 11.87 13.85 -10.34
CA SER A 101 12.75 12.78 -9.87
C SER A 101 12.80 12.66 -8.34
N THR A 102 11.88 13.33 -7.64
CA THR A 102 11.87 13.36 -6.17
C THR A 102 11.02 12.22 -5.64
N MET A 103 11.64 11.36 -4.82
CA MET A 103 10.95 10.32 -4.06
C MET A 103 10.23 10.94 -2.87
N ARG A 104 8.99 10.55 -2.67
CA ARG A 104 8.12 10.98 -1.58
C ARG A 104 7.63 9.78 -0.79
N THR A 105 7.28 10.01 0.48
CA THR A 105 6.70 8.98 1.33
C THR A 105 5.45 9.52 2.01
N THR A 106 4.38 8.74 1.94
CA THR A 106 3.09 9.11 2.54
C THR A 106 2.55 7.93 3.34
N ARG A 107 2.22 8.17 4.59
CA ARG A 107 1.49 7.22 5.44
C ARG A 107 0.00 7.44 5.32
N VAL A 108 -0.71 6.34 5.11
CA VAL A 108 -2.17 6.29 4.97
C VAL A 108 -2.74 5.37 6.03
N THR A 109 -3.81 5.80 6.69
CA THR A 109 -4.62 4.94 7.56
C THR A 109 -5.77 4.38 6.75
N GLN A 110 -5.88 3.05 6.70
CA GLN A 110 -7.00 2.34 6.07
C GLN A 110 -7.85 1.67 7.15
N ARG A 111 -9.17 1.87 7.09
CA ARG A 111 -10.14 1.21 7.97
C ARG A 111 -10.85 0.11 7.20
N TRP A 112 -10.95 -1.05 7.83
CA TRP A 112 -11.46 -2.26 7.21
C TRP A 112 -12.52 -2.90 8.09
N THR A 113 -13.53 -3.52 7.45
CA THR A 113 -14.58 -4.29 8.15
C THR A 113 -14.73 -5.67 7.51
N SER A 114 -15.11 -6.64 8.34
CA SER A 114 -15.45 -8.00 7.92
C SER A 114 -16.95 -8.08 7.64
N LEU A 115 -17.30 -8.39 6.41
CA LEU A 115 -18.69 -8.59 5.95
C LEU A 115 -18.87 -10.07 5.59
N GLY A 116 -19.43 -10.84 6.52
CA GLY A 116 -19.64 -12.28 6.30
C GLY A 116 -18.35 -13.08 6.08
N GLY A 117 -17.24 -12.66 6.71
CA GLY A 117 -15.93 -13.29 6.59
C GLY A 117 -15.06 -12.77 5.43
N ALA A 118 -15.58 -11.89 4.58
CA ALA A 118 -14.83 -11.15 3.58
C ALA A 118 -14.47 -9.77 4.10
N TRP A 119 -13.20 -9.37 3.99
CA TRP A 119 -12.72 -8.07 4.43
C TRP A 119 -12.87 -7.03 3.31
N ALA A 120 -13.40 -5.86 3.66
CA ALA A 120 -13.58 -4.73 2.76
C ALA A 120 -13.05 -3.44 3.38
N MET A 121 -12.34 -2.63 2.60
CA MET A 121 -11.86 -1.32 3.00
C MET A 121 -13.03 -0.32 2.99
N GLU A 122 -13.25 0.37 4.10
CA GLU A 122 -14.32 1.36 4.27
C GLU A 122 -13.85 2.79 4.04
N SER A 123 -12.63 3.09 4.42
CA SER A 123 -12.05 4.42 4.23
C SER A 123 -10.53 4.36 4.23
N GLU A 124 -9.95 5.37 3.60
CA GLU A 124 -8.52 5.63 3.68
C GLU A 124 -8.28 7.12 3.82
N GLU A 125 -7.30 7.49 4.62
CA GLU A 125 -6.95 8.87 4.92
C GLU A 125 -5.43 9.02 5.03
N ARG A 126 -4.89 10.13 4.51
CA ARG A 126 -3.49 10.46 4.74
C ARG A 126 -3.28 10.79 6.21
N ALA A 127 -2.41 10.03 6.87
CA ALA A 127 -2.07 10.20 8.28
C ALA A 127 -0.84 11.09 8.47
N ALA A 128 0.16 10.96 7.58
CA ALA A 128 1.42 11.71 7.67
C ALA A 128 2.17 11.71 6.33
N GLY A 129 3.27 12.46 6.27
CA GLY A 129 4.17 12.49 5.12
C GLY A 129 3.75 13.47 4.02
N ASP A 130 4.25 13.21 2.81
CA ASP A 130 4.11 14.11 1.68
C ASP A 130 2.67 14.19 1.17
N ILE A 131 2.28 15.39 0.72
CA ILE A 131 0.99 15.68 0.09
C ILE A 131 1.10 15.40 -1.40
N GLY A 132 0.00 14.94 -2.02
CA GLY A 132 -0.11 14.76 -3.46
C GLY A 132 -0.33 13.32 -3.90
N LEU A 133 -0.21 12.33 -2.99
CA LEU A 133 -0.44 10.91 -3.29
C LEU A 133 -1.84 10.65 -3.89
N PHE A 134 -2.84 11.34 -3.39
CA PHE A 134 -4.24 11.25 -3.84
C PHE A 134 -4.65 12.38 -4.79
N GLY A 135 -3.67 13.02 -5.44
CA GLY A 135 -3.93 14.10 -6.39
C GLY A 135 -4.19 15.46 -5.75
N GLU A 136 -3.93 15.60 -4.45
CA GLU A 136 -4.03 16.90 -3.80
C GLU A 136 -3.05 17.89 -4.45
N GLN A 137 -3.49 19.11 -4.66
CA GLN A 137 -2.64 20.15 -5.21
C GLN A 137 -1.60 20.57 -4.17
N VAL A 138 -0.33 20.36 -4.51
CA VAL A 138 0.78 20.92 -3.76
C VAL A 138 1.04 22.30 -4.29
N GLU A 139 0.80 23.33 -3.48
CA GLU A 139 1.24 24.68 -3.81
C GLU A 139 2.77 24.72 -3.75
N VAL A 140 3.39 24.59 -4.91
CA VAL A 140 4.84 24.73 -5.03
C VAL A 140 5.14 26.23 -4.83
N LEU A 141 5.54 26.60 -3.62
CA LEU A 141 6.16 27.89 -3.38
C LEU A 141 7.43 27.95 -4.22
N ARG A 142 7.32 28.56 -5.42
CA ARG A 142 8.49 28.80 -6.26
C ARG A 142 9.44 29.64 -5.46
N PRO A 143 10.70 29.19 -5.23
CA PRO A 143 11.68 30.03 -4.56
C PRO A 143 11.77 31.33 -5.37
N VAL A 144 11.57 32.44 -4.69
CA VAL A 144 11.80 33.77 -5.29
C VAL A 144 13.25 33.77 -5.75
N GLN A 145 13.49 33.79 -7.06
CA GLN A 145 14.83 33.97 -7.61
C GLN A 145 15.34 35.32 -7.10
N ARG A 146 16.13 35.29 -6.02
CA ARG A 146 16.93 36.44 -5.65
C ARG A 146 18.02 36.55 -6.68
N ASN A 147 17.92 37.53 -7.57
CA ASN A 147 19.05 37.91 -8.44
C ASN A 147 20.19 38.32 -7.51
N ALA A 148 21.11 37.41 -7.24
CA ALA A 148 22.35 37.71 -6.57
C ALA A 148 23.22 38.48 -7.57
N GLN A 149 23.22 39.79 -7.52
CA GLN A 149 24.20 40.61 -8.22
C GLN A 149 25.51 40.53 -7.44
N PHE A 150 26.45 39.76 -7.99
CA PHE A 150 27.80 39.77 -7.49
C PHE A 150 28.51 41.03 -7.98
N ALA A 151 29.03 41.87 -7.08
CA ALA A 151 29.85 42.98 -7.46
C ALA A 151 31.13 42.48 -8.12
N THR A 152 31.28 42.73 -9.40
CA THR A 152 32.49 42.39 -10.16
C THR A 152 33.53 43.49 -9.93
N LYS A 153 34.59 43.16 -9.20
CA LYS A 153 35.74 44.11 -9.02
C LYS A 153 36.66 43.93 -10.23
N VAL A 154 36.76 44.94 -11.10
CA VAL A 154 37.73 44.98 -12.17
C VAL A 154 39.09 45.37 -11.60
N ILE A 155 40.05 44.45 -11.61
CA ILE A 155 41.43 44.75 -11.25
C ILE A 155 42.10 45.20 -12.54
N ARG A 156 42.54 46.48 -12.60
CA ARG A 156 43.40 46.99 -13.63
C ARG A 156 44.84 46.89 -13.14
N GLU A 157 45.67 46.21 -13.88
CA GLU A 157 47.12 46.25 -13.70
C GLU A 157 47.61 47.52 -14.39
N ASP A 158 48.39 48.35 -13.65
CA ASP A 158 49.14 49.51 -14.16
C ASP A 158 50.49 49.10 -14.72
#